data_0ac07ce1ab2671ae01653b2f02dd6339
#
_entry.id   0ac07ce1ab2671ae01653b2f02dd6339
#
_cell.length_a   1.000
_cell.length_b   1.000
_cell.length_c   1.000
_cell.angle_alpha   90.00
_cell.angle_beta   90.00
_cell.angle_gamma   90.00
#
_symmetry.space_group_name_H-M   'P 1'
#
loop_
_entity.id
_entity.type
_entity.pdbx_description
1 polymer ?
#
loop_
_entity_poly.entity_id
_entity_poly.type
_entity_poly.pdbx_seq_one_letter_code
_entity_poly.pdbx_strand_id
1 'polypeptide(L)'
;MTNPGTLPESIRYCVVGAGIHGLSTAWHLARELKARGTGSGDDIVVIEKSAAGAGPSGIACGVVRNNYFQPAMRELMAHSVEVWDANAEAFEYHPVGYLQISYDEMRDDVLTIHEQQKDIGYESEFIDGEAETHAYMKGIFDDWRATGVSSVLHEKKGGYAHNMATVNGLLAKVQAEGVTVVSETLVTELVVDGGAVTHVVARRGVESSVIAVDHVIAAAGPWVPKLWEMLDLPDTTDIVSGGTTHTVPTWKFWALQEGTLDVDPGYLMNNAGDMPPVVHVDADATLCDEDGNVLVDGKWGIYYKPDFNFGGVQGGYMPYPVEKPWRDVAIDPYGPASPDFVVGEDFRAVWAAALSHCQSRFEGKAHLMSREPSGGIGAFTPDSFPVFDTFCDNVYVIADSNHGFKMVGVGALVAKELVGDVQGLLEPFRYSRYSLGKLHPESNSPYPWS
;
A
#
# COMPACT_ATOMS: atom_id res chain seq x y z
N MET A 1 20.89 -5.21 -19.03
CA MET A 1 20.90 -6.21 -17.94
C MET A 1 21.83 -5.64 -16.89
N THR A 2 21.27 -5.20 -15.77
CA THR A 2 22.07 -4.76 -14.62
C THR A 2 22.81 -5.97 -14.06
N ASN A 3 24.11 -5.79 -13.74
CA ASN A 3 24.89 -6.84 -13.08
C ASN A 3 24.15 -7.20 -11.76
N PRO A 4 23.80 -8.47 -11.52
CA PRO A 4 22.95 -8.85 -10.40
C PRO A 4 23.62 -8.73 -9.01
N GLY A 5 24.67 -7.97 -8.87
CA GLY A 5 25.40 -7.76 -7.61
C GLY A 5 26.08 -9.03 -7.07
N THR A 6 27.03 -8.90 -6.18
CA THR A 6 27.68 -10.01 -5.47
C THR A 6 27.29 -9.97 -4.02
N LEU A 7 26.92 -11.12 -3.46
CA LEU A 7 26.63 -11.24 -2.02
C LEU A 7 27.92 -11.10 -1.21
N PRO A 8 27.95 -10.28 -0.14
CA PRO A 8 29.09 -10.19 0.76
C PRO A 8 29.15 -11.41 1.70
N GLU A 9 30.33 -11.70 2.26
CA GLU A 9 30.48 -12.72 3.31
C GLU A 9 29.90 -12.23 4.66
N SER A 10 29.93 -10.92 4.88
CA SER A 10 29.35 -10.27 6.07
C SER A 10 28.84 -8.89 5.73
N ILE A 11 27.79 -8.44 6.42
CA ILE A 11 27.19 -7.13 6.26
C ILE A 11 26.55 -6.66 7.56
N ARG A 12 26.58 -5.38 7.83
CA ARG A 12 25.95 -4.82 9.02
C ARG A 12 24.42 -4.81 8.92
N TYR A 13 23.86 -4.39 7.80
CA TYR A 13 22.41 -4.33 7.57
C TYR A 13 22.01 -5.13 6.33
N CYS A 14 21.19 -6.16 6.54
CA CYS A 14 20.60 -6.95 5.45
C CYS A 14 19.12 -6.61 5.31
N VAL A 15 18.73 -5.95 4.22
CA VAL A 15 17.34 -5.65 3.88
C VAL A 15 16.81 -6.75 2.99
N VAL A 16 15.72 -7.40 3.38
CA VAL A 16 15.06 -8.45 2.61
C VAL A 16 13.83 -7.91 1.91
N GLY A 17 13.92 -7.79 0.58
CA GLY A 17 12.90 -7.23 -0.32
C GLY A 17 13.29 -5.86 -0.90
N ALA A 18 13.18 -5.73 -2.22
CA ALA A 18 13.41 -4.49 -2.99
C ALA A 18 12.07 -3.87 -3.46
N GLY A 19 11.06 -3.91 -2.62
CA GLY A 19 9.83 -3.12 -2.77
C GLY A 19 10.00 -1.71 -2.21
N ILE A 20 8.88 -0.97 -2.14
CA ILE A 20 8.84 0.43 -1.68
C ILE A 20 9.48 0.60 -0.29
N HIS A 21 9.17 -0.27 0.67
CA HIS A 21 9.71 -0.18 2.04
C HIS A 21 11.18 -0.52 2.12
N GLY A 22 11.62 -1.62 1.49
CA GLY A 22 13.02 -2.04 1.55
C GLY A 22 13.94 -1.01 0.89
N LEU A 23 13.59 -0.53 -0.29
CA LEU A 23 14.37 0.49 -0.99
C LEU A 23 14.37 1.83 -0.23
N SER A 24 13.19 2.28 0.26
CA SER A 24 13.12 3.52 1.03
C SER A 24 13.94 3.43 2.32
N THR A 25 13.86 2.31 3.06
CA THR A 25 14.64 2.09 4.27
C THR A 25 16.14 2.09 3.97
N ALA A 26 16.58 1.35 2.96
CA ALA A 26 17.99 1.28 2.58
C ALA A 26 18.55 2.65 2.17
N TRP A 27 17.80 3.42 1.38
CA TRP A 27 18.16 4.77 0.98
C TRP A 27 18.34 5.71 2.18
N HIS A 28 17.34 5.77 3.05
CA HIS A 28 17.38 6.66 4.22
C HIS A 28 18.41 6.21 5.24
N LEU A 29 18.58 4.90 5.45
CA LEU A 29 19.59 4.35 6.36
C LEU A 29 21.02 4.70 5.92
N ALA A 30 21.34 4.56 4.64
CA ALA A 30 22.63 4.95 4.12
C ALA A 30 22.93 6.44 4.39
N ARG A 31 21.94 7.30 4.23
CA ARG A 31 22.06 8.75 4.52
C ARG A 31 22.22 9.03 6.01
N GLU A 32 21.46 8.35 6.88
CA GLU A 32 21.59 8.49 8.34
C GLU A 32 22.99 8.05 8.82
N LEU A 33 23.48 6.91 8.36
CA LEU A 33 24.81 6.40 8.70
C LEU A 33 25.90 7.40 8.28
N LYS A 34 25.81 7.92 7.07
CA LYS A 34 26.74 8.92 6.53
C LYS A 34 26.69 10.23 7.31
N ALA A 35 25.47 10.73 7.58
CA ALA A 35 25.29 11.99 8.33
C ALA A 35 25.84 11.92 9.75
N ARG A 36 25.80 10.74 10.37
CA ARG A 36 26.34 10.47 11.72
C ARG A 36 27.83 10.11 11.71
N GLY A 37 28.42 9.87 10.54
CA GLY A 37 29.80 9.38 10.45
C GLY A 37 30.01 7.99 11.04
N THR A 38 28.95 7.14 11.07
CA THR A 38 28.96 5.79 11.66
C THR A 38 28.93 4.67 10.62
N GLY A 39 28.89 5.02 9.33
CA GLY A 39 28.85 4.09 8.21
C GLY A 39 28.44 4.75 6.90
N SER A 40 28.13 3.93 5.90
CA SER A 40 27.76 4.36 4.55
C SER A 40 26.81 3.34 3.91
N GLY A 41 26.50 3.49 2.62
CA GLY A 41 25.78 2.50 1.83
C GLY A 41 26.50 1.15 1.73
N ASP A 42 27.82 1.12 1.88
CA ASP A 42 28.61 -0.12 1.86
C ASP A 42 28.30 -1.06 3.05
N ASP A 43 27.69 -0.53 4.11
CA ASP A 43 27.23 -1.28 5.27
C ASP A 43 25.85 -1.96 5.05
N ILE A 44 25.25 -1.78 3.86
CA ILE A 44 23.88 -2.22 3.58
C ILE A 44 23.85 -3.09 2.32
N VAL A 45 23.18 -4.24 2.41
CA VAL A 45 22.78 -5.04 1.24
C VAL A 45 21.27 -5.16 1.18
N VAL A 46 20.69 -5.01 0.00
CA VAL A 46 19.28 -5.34 -0.27
C VAL A 46 19.25 -6.64 -1.07
N ILE A 47 18.56 -7.66 -0.57
CA ILE A 47 18.39 -8.97 -1.22
C ILE A 47 16.95 -9.08 -1.74
N GLU A 48 16.82 -9.30 -3.04
CA GLU A 48 15.53 -9.41 -3.72
C GLU A 48 15.43 -10.75 -4.47
N LYS A 49 14.33 -11.47 -4.25
CA LYS A 49 14.13 -12.81 -4.83
C LYS A 49 13.96 -12.80 -6.37
N SER A 50 13.47 -11.70 -6.92
CA SER A 50 13.22 -11.53 -8.36
C SER A 50 13.88 -10.26 -8.86
N ALA A 51 13.10 -9.21 -9.12
CA ALA A 51 13.54 -7.89 -9.52
C ALA A 51 12.92 -6.84 -8.58
N ALA A 52 13.53 -5.68 -8.48
CA ALA A 52 12.97 -4.57 -7.73
C ALA A 52 11.55 -4.27 -8.20
N GLY A 53 10.59 -4.22 -7.27
CA GLY A 53 9.18 -4.00 -7.57
C GLY A 53 8.43 -5.17 -8.16
N ALA A 54 8.98 -6.39 -8.24
CA ALA A 54 8.27 -7.55 -8.77
C ALA A 54 7.06 -8.01 -7.92
N GLY A 55 6.92 -7.50 -6.70
CA GLY A 55 5.77 -7.71 -5.83
C GLY A 55 4.72 -6.60 -5.97
N PRO A 56 3.92 -6.38 -4.89
CA PRO A 56 2.82 -5.38 -4.88
C PRO A 56 3.24 -3.99 -5.31
N SER A 57 4.46 -3.56 -4.99
CA SER A 57 4.94 -2.22 -5.34
C SER A 57 4.94 -1.95 -6.85
N GLY A 58 5.11 -2.97 -7.69
CA GLY A 58 5.08 -2.84 -9.14
C GLY A 58 3.71 -3.06 -9.78
N ILE A 59 2.70 -3.50 -9.01
CA ILE A 59 1.33 -3.74 -9.48
C ILE A 59 0.39 -2.64 -8.98
N ALA A 60 0.70 -2.04 -7.83
CA ALA A 60 -0.16 -1.06 -7.17
C ALA A 60 -0.66 0.05 -8.12
N CYS A 61 -1.90 0.48 -7.95
CA CYS A 61 -2.48 1.59 -8.70
C CYS A 61 -1.79 2.95 -8.43
N GLY A 62 -0.92 3.00 -7.45
CA GLY A 62 -0.07 4.14 -7.17
C GLY A 62 -0.75 5.29 -6.42
N VAL A 63 -1.91 5.06 -5.85
CA VAL A 63 -2.66 6.09 -5.11
C VAL A 63 -1.95 6.48 -3.83
N VAL A 64 -1.81 7.79 -3.59
CA VAL A 64 -1.26 8.41 -2.39
C VAL A 64 -2.32 9.29 -1.75
N ARG A 65 -2.71 8.99 -0.51
CA ARG A 65 -3.80 9.66 0.21
C ARG A 65 -3.53 9.73 1.71
N ASN A 66 -4.24 10.63 2.40
CA ASN A 66 -4.27 10.75 3.85
C ASN A 66 -5.62 10.33 4.46
N ASN A 67 -6.63 10.05 3.63
CA ASN A 67 -7.97 9.66 4.04
C ASN A 67 -7.94 8.32 4.81
N TYR A 68 -7.78 8.40 6.12
CA TYR A 68 -7.86 7.30 7.10
C TYR A 68 -8.59 7.78 8.34
N PHE A 69 -9.52 6.96 8.83
CA PHE A 69 -10.24 7.25 10.07
C PHE A 69 -9.31 7.23 11.30
N GLN A 70 -8.22 6.47 11.24
CA GLN A 70 -7.29 6.28 12.35
C GLN A 70 -6.30 7.46 12.46
N PRO A 71 -6.24 8.19 13.59
CA PRO A 71 -5.35 9.34 13.77
C PRO A 71 -3.88 9.02 13.49
N ALA A 72 -3.39 7.89 14.01
CA ALA A 72 -2.02 7.46 13.81
C ALA A 72 -1.67 7.24 12.31
N MET A 73 -2.62 6.67 11.54
CA MET A 73 -2.43 6.49 10.10
C MET A 73 -2.36 7.83 9.37
N ARG A 74 -3.20 8.81 9.74
CA ARG A 74 -3.16 10.15 9.13
C ARG A 74 -1.85 10.87 9.39
N GLU A 75 -1.33 10.83 10.62
CA GLU A 75 -0.03 11.43 10.97
C GLU A 75 1.11 10.77 10.17
N LEU A 76 1.12 9.43 10.10
CA LEU A 76 2.09 8.67 9.34
C LEU A 76 2.00 8.97 7.82
N MET A 77 0.78 9.10 7.30
CA MET A 77 0.55 9.41 5.89
C MET A 77 0.89 10.86 5.56
N ALA A 78 0.64 11.82 6.45
CA ALA A 78 1.07 13.21 6.26
C ALA A 78 2.59 13.30 6.11
N HIS A 79 3.35 12.60 6.97
CA HIS A 79 4.81 12.46 6.84
C HIS A 79 5.21 11.81 5.50
N SER A 80 4.49 10.76 5.07
CA SER A 80 4.79 10.10 3.79
C SER A 80 4.52 10.99 2.58
N VAL A 81 3.46 11.81 2.61
CA VAL A 81 3.15 12.77 1.53
C VAL A 81 4.27 13.81 1.40
N GLU A 82 4.89 14.27 2.49
CA GLU A 82 6.05 15.17 2.43
C GLU A 82 7.23 14.52 1.69
N VAL A 83 7.46 13.22 1.86
CA VAL A 83 8.51 12.48 1.13
C VAL A 83 8.15 12.35 -0.34
N TRP A 84 6.87 12.12 -0.68
CA TRP A 84 6.38 12.12 -2.06
C TRP A 84 6.59 13.48 -2.73
N ASP A 85 6.14 14.58 -2.11
CA ASP A 85 6.27 15.95 -2.61
C ASP A 85 7.74 16.32 -2.85
N ALA A 86 8.62 15.97 -1.92
CA ALA A 86 10.05 16.24 -2.02
C ALA A 86 10.76 15.45 -3.15
N ASN A 87 10.14 14.42 -3.69
CA ASN A 87 10.71 13.56 -4.72
C ASN A 87 9.79 13.39 -5.94
N ALA A 88 8.87 14.31 -6.17
CA ALA A 88 7.81 14.16 -7.17
C ALA A 88 8.33 13.82 -8.56
N GLU A 89 9.38 14.51 -9.04
CA GLU A 89 10.00 14.23 -10.34
C GLU A 89 10.62 12.83 -10.39
N ALA A 90 11.40 12.46 -9.38
CA ALA A 90 12.11 11.18 -9.35
C ALA A 90 11.17 9.97 -9.21
N PHE A 91 9.97 10.18 -8.68
CA PHE A 91 8.97 9.13 -8.45
C PHE A 91 7.81 9.19 -9.47
N GLU A 92 7.86 10.11 -10.43
CA GLU A 92 6.73 10.41 -11.33
C GLU A 92 5.42 10.53 -10.54
N TYR A 93 5.47 11.31 -9.44
CA TYR A 93 4.34 11.57 -8.58
C TYR A 93 3.60 12.82 -9.01
N HIS A 94 2.29 12.71 -9.11
CA HIS A 94 1.36 13.77 -9.48
C HIS A 94 0.59 14.21 -8.23
N PRO A 95 0.93 15.36 -7.60
CA PRO A 95 0.24 15.86 -6.42
C PRO A 95 -1.07 16.56 -6.78
N VAL A 96 -2.01 15.80 -7.34
CA VAL A 96 -3.28 16.32 -7.87
C VAL A 96 -4.42 16.29 -6.85
N GLY A 97 -4.17 15.75 -5.65
CA GLY A 97 -5.18 15.57 -4.61
C GLY A 97 -5.94 14.26 -4.70
N TYR A 98 -6.88 14.10 -3.77
CA TYR A 98 -7.69 12.90 -3.63
C TYR A 98 -9.10 13.27 -3.21
N LEU A 99 -10.10 12.65 -3.82
CA LEU A 99 -11.52 12.83 -3.54
C LEU A 99 -12.06 11.54 -2.90
N GLN A 100 -12.61 11.66 -1.70
CA GLN A 100 -13.45 10.64 -1.08
C GLN A 100 -14.89 11.11 -1.17
N ILE A 101 -15.69 10.45 -1.99
CA ILE A 101 -17.13 10.71 -2.14
C ILE A 101 -17.86 9.58 -1.44
N SER A 102 -18.73 9.87 -0.47
CA SER A 102 -19.26 8.86 0.44
C SER A 102 -20.77 8.94 0.61
N TYR A 103 -21.38 7.77 0.87
CA TYR A 103 -22.79 7.66 1.25
C TYR A 103 -23.02 8.14 2.69
N ASP A 104 -24.29 8.32 3.05
CA ASP A 104 -24.71 9.03 4.26
C ASP A 104 -24.16 8.45 5.58
N GLU A 105 -24.11 7.11 5.72
CA GLU A 105 -23.61 6.48 6.95
C GLU A 105 -22.10 6.71 7.20
N MET A 106 -21.33 7.03 6.15
CA MET A 106 -19.89 7.36 6.30
C MET A 106 -19.65 8.86 6.58
N ARG A 107 -20.66 9.70 6.47
CA ARG A 107 -20.54 11.16 6.54
C ARG A 107 -19.81 11.64 7.80
N ASP A 108 -20.19 11.12 8.97
CA ASP A 108 -19.62 11.57 10.25
C ASP A 108 -18.16 11.11 10.41
N ASP A 109 -17.80 9.93 9.88
CA ASP A 109 -16.41 9.48 9.85
C ASP A 109 -15.57 10.37 8.93
N VAL A 110 -16.08 10.70 7.74
CA VAL A 110 -15.39 11.56 6.77
C VAL A 110 -15.24 12.99 7.31
N LEU A 111 -16.25 13.52 8.01
CA LEU A 111 -16.15 14.80 8.71
C LEU A 111 -15.08 14.74 9.82
N THR A 112 -15.02 13.66 10.59
CA THR A 112 -13.99 13.43 11.62
C THR A 112 -12.60 13.42 11.01
N ILE A 113 -12.41 12.77 9.86
CA ILE A 113 -11.15 12.77 9.13
C ILE A 113 -10.75 14.20 8.76
N HIS A 114 -11.68 14.99 8.18
CA HIS A 114 -11.41 16.37 7.81
C HIS A 114 -10.99 17.24 9.01
N GLU A 115 -11.71 17.14 10.13
CA GLU A 115 -11.38 17.90 11.36
C GLU A 115 -9.98 17.54 11.87
N GLN A 116 -9.66 16.26 11.92
CA GLN A 116 -8.35 15.80 12.37
C GLN A 116 -7.22 16.12 11.36
N GLN A 117 -7.52 16.19 10.05
CA GLN A 117 -6.56 16.68 9.05
C GLN A 117 -6.20 18.15 9.32
N LYS A 118 -7.18 18.98 9.71
CA LYS A 118 -6.90 20.37 10.13
C LYS A 118 -5.96 20.43 11.32
N ASP A 119 -6.16 19.57 12.33
CA ASP A 119 -5.35 19.54 13.53
C ASP A 119 -3.86 19.24 13.25
N ILE A 120 -3.59 18.42 12.24
CA ILE A 120 -2.22 18.11 11.81
C ILE A 120 -1.71 19.02 10.67
N GLY A 121 -2.49 20.02 10.26
CA GLY A 121 -2.12 20.95 9.19
C GLY A 121 -2.14 20.35 7.78
N TYR A 122 -2.88 19.26 7.57
CA TYR A 122 -3.08 18.65 6.27
C TYR A 122 -4.30 19.28 5.57
N GLU A 123 -4.08 19.91 4.42
CA GLU A 123 -5.10 20.71 3.75
C GLU A 123 -6.18 19.84 3.09
N SER A 124 -7.42 20.05 3.48
CA SER A 124 -8.60 19.40 2.89
C SER A 124 -9.85 20.30 2.94
N GLU A 125 -10.86 19.94 2.19
CA GLU A 125 -12.18 20.58 2.15
C GLU A 125 -13.26 19.51 2.31
N PHE A 126 -14.25 19.79 3.17
CA PHE A 126 -15.39 18.89 3.35
C PHE A 126 -16.67 19.55 2.81
N ILE A 127 -17.37 18.85 1.95
CA ILE A 127 -18.65 19.25 1.36
C ILE A 127 -19.72 18.32 1.92
N ASP A 128 -20.80 18.86 2.43
CA ASP A 128 -21.88 18.19 3.11
C ASP A 128 -23.22 18.38 2.40
N GLY A 129 -23.94 17.30 2.20
CA GLY A 129 -25.24 17.29 1.54
C GLY A 129 -25.20 16.74 0.11
N GLU A 130 -26.25 16.02 -0.28
CA GLU A 130 -26.34 15.38 -1.60
C GLU A 130 -26.30 16.41 -2.73
N ALA A 131 -27.05 17.51 -2.61
CA ALA A 131 -27.11 18.55 -3.63
C ALA A 131 -25.77 19.30 -3.75
N GLU A 132 -25.13 19.62 -2.65
CA GLU A 132 -23.84 20.28 -2.55
C GLU A 132 -22.72 19.38 -3.10
N THR A 133 -22.74 18.09 -2.74
CA THR A 133 -21.84 17.06 -3.29
C THR A 133 -21.95 16.99 -4.80
N HIS A 134 -23.18 16.92 -5.33
CA HIS A 134 -23.40 16.88 -6.77
C HIS A 134 -22.92 18.15 -7.48
N ALA A 135 -23.22 19.32 -6.92
CA ALA A 135 -22.79 20.60 -7.46
C ALA A 135 -21.25 20.74 -7.46
N TYR A 136 -20.60 20.32 -6.36
CA TYR A 136 -19.15 20.33 -6.24
C TYR A 136 -18.48 19.43 -7.27
N MET A 137 -18.95 18.19 -7.39
CA MET A 137 -18.41 17.23 -8.34
C MET A 137 -18.64 17.65 -9.79
N LYS A 138 -19.78 18.27 -10.11
CA LYS A 138 -20.03 18.89 -11.42
C LYS A 138 -19.10 20.07 -11.72
N GLY A 139 -18.62 20.75 -10.71
CA GLY A 139 -17.57 21.77 -10.86
C GLY A 139 -16.23 21.18 -11.32
N ILE A 140 -15.97 19.92 -11.00
CA ILE A 140 -14.75 19.18 -11.41
C ILE A 140 -14.98 18.44 -12.73
N PHE A 141 -16.13 17.74 -12.86
CA PHE A 141 -16.52 16.93 -14.01
C PHE A 141 -17.96 17.28 -14.41
N ASP A 142 -18.17 17.94 -15.53
CA ASP A 142 -19.48 18.41 -16.00
C ASP A 142 -20.48 17.27 -16.25
N ASP A 143 -19.95 16.07 -16.51
CA ASP A 143 -20.71 14.84 -16.74
C ASP A 143 -20.93 13.99 -15.47
N TRP A 144 -20.61 14.50 -14.28
CA TRP A 144 -20.87 13.80 -13.01
C TRP A 144 -22.35 13.56 -12.78
N ARG A 145 -22.71 12.34 -12.38
CA ARG A 145 -24.12 11.94 -12.18
C ARG A 145 -24.35 10.92 -11.06
N ALA A 146 -23.33 10.60 -10.25
CA ALA A 146 -23.49 9.62 -9.17
C ALA A 146 -24.65 9.99 -8.23
N THR A 147 -25.41 8.97 -7.84
CA THR A 147 -26.42 9.03 -6.79
C THR A 147 -26.03 8.12 -5.63
N GLY A 148 -26.73 8.22 -4.49
CA GLY A 148 -26.40 7.44 -3.30
C GLY A 148 -25.12 7.92 -2.60
N VAL A 149 -24.78 9.20 -2.77
CA VAL A 149 -23.65 9.88 -2.12
C VAL A 149 -24.09 11.18 -1.50
N SER A 150 -23.56 11.55 -0.33
CA SER A 150 -24.01 12.72 0.44
C SER A 150 -22.87 13.60 0.96
N SER A 151 -21.60 13.20 0.77
CA SER A 151 -20.48 14.02 1.20
C SER A 151 -19.25 13.83 0.33
N VAL A 152 -18.37 14.84 0.33
CA VAL A 152 -17.04 14.78 -0.31
C VAL A 152 -15.99 15.29 0.67
N LEU A 153 -14.92 14.53 0.84
CA LEU A 153 -13.66 15.02 1.38
C LEU A 153 -12.68 15.19 0.22
N HIS A 154 -12.26 16.42 -0.03
CA HIS A 154 -11.26 16.73 -1.04
C HIS A 154 -9.94 17.08 -0.37
N GLU A 155 -9.02 16.13 -0.31
CA GLU A 155 -7.62 16.37 0.06
C GLU A 155 -6.94 17.19 -1.02
N LYS A 156 -6.28 18.30 -0.65
CA LYS A 156 -5.56 19.16 -1.60
C LYS A 156 -4.12 18.69 -1.84
N LYS A 157 -3.67 17.75 -1.00
CA LYS A 157 -2.41 17.00 -1.12
C LYS A 157 -2.70 15.54 -1.43
N GLY A 158 -1.65 14.75 -1.68
CA GLY A 158 -1.84 13.40 -2.18
C GLY A 158 -2.03 13.39 -3.70
N GLY A 159 -2.47 12.26 -4.23
CA GLY A 159 -2.61 12.07 -5.67
C GLY A 159 -2.21 10.66 -6.10
N TYR A 160 -1.41 10.53 -7.14
CA TYR A 160 -0.93 9.23 -7.59
C TYR A 160 0.47 9.29 -8.20
N ALA A 161 1.16 8.16 -8.20
CA ALA A 161 2.48 8.02 -8.81
C ALA A 161 2.49 6.83 -9.76
N HIS A 162 3.41 6.87 -10.74
CA HIS A 162 3.69 5.70 -11.53
C HIS A 162 4.52 4.71 -10.72
N ASN A 163 3.96 3.53 -10.46
CA ASN A 163 4.53 2.53 -9.55
C ASN A 163 5.96 2.11 -9.90
N MET A 164 6.21 1.69 -11.14
CA MET A 164 7.54 1.26 -11.56
C MET A 164 8.55 2.42 -11.69
N ALA A 165 8.10 3.63 -12.04
CA ALA A 165 8.97 4.81 -12.02
C ALA A 165 9.41 5.13 -10.58
N THR A 166 8.48 5.06 -9.62
CA THR A 166 8.79 5.22 -8.19
C THR A 166 9.82 4.20 -7.72
N VAL A 167 9.61 2.90 -8.03
CA VAL A 167 10.55 1.84 -7.65
C VAL A 167 11.92 2.07 -8.28
N ASN A 168 11.97 2.44 -9.56
CA ASN A 168 13.22 2.74 -10.27
C ASN A 168 13.90 4.00 -9.71
N GLY A 169 13.13 5.03 -9.37
CA GLY A 169 13.63 6.24 -8.72
C GLY A 169 14.25 5.95 -7.35
N LEU A 170 13.59 5.12 -6.53
CA LEU A 170 14.14 4.66 -5.25
C LEU A 170 15.40 3.81 -5.46
N LEU A 171 15.40 2.89 -6.42
CA LEU A 171 16.55 2.05 -6.74
C LEU A 171 17.76 2.91 -7.14
N ALA A 172 17.55 3.91 -7.99
CA ALA A 172 18.61 4.86 -8.37
C ALA A 172 19.16 5.63 -7.16
N LYS A 173 18.30 6.07 -6.22
CA LYS A 173 18.72 6.74 -4.98
C LYS A 173 19.51 5.80 -4.07
N VAL A 174 19.08 4.56 -3.91
CA VAL A 174 19.77 3.52 -3.13
C VAL A 174 21.17 3.27 -3.69
N GLN A 175 21.29 3.10 -5.00
CA GLN A 175 22.56 2.87 -5.69
C GLN A 175 23.49 4.09 -5.61
N ALA A 176 22.93 5.31 -5.70
CA ALA A 176 23.72 6.55 -5.58
C ALA A 176 24.33 6.73 -4.18
N GLU A 177 23.75 6.17 -3.13
CA GLU A 177 24.33 6.16 -1.78
C GLU A 177 25.34 5.01 -1.57
N GLY A 178 25.59 4.16 -2.58
CA GLY A 178 26.56 3.07 -2.51
C GLY A 178 26.02 1.74 -1.99
N VAL A 179 24.70 1.62 -1.81
CA VAL A 179 24.07 0.38 -1.33
C VAL A 179 24.10 -0.67 -2.44
N THR A 180 24.49 -1.90 -2.08
CA THR A 180 24.42 -3.06 -2.99
C THR A 180 23.03 -3.65 -3.03
N VAL A 181 22.43 -3.74 -4.22
CA VAL A 181 21.14 -4.43 -4.44
C VAL A 181 21.36 -5.69 -5.24
N VAL A 182 20.96 -6.84 -4.69
CA VAL A 182 21.20 -8.16 -5.24
C VAL A 182 19.86 -8.79 -5.63
N SER A 183 19.57 -8.84 -6.92
CA SER A 183 18.35 -9.44 -7.47
C SER A 183 18.49 -10.93 -7.73
N GLU A 184 17.37 -11.61 -8.08
CA GLU A 184 17.28 -13.04 -8.39
C GLU A 184 17.85 -13.94 -7.26
N THR A 185 17.72 -13.48 -6.02
CA THR A 185 18.33 -14.10 -4.85
C THR A 185 17.30 -14.23 -3.72
N LEU A 186 16.91 -15.48 -3.44
CA LEU A 186 15.91 -15.79 -2.42
C LEU A 186 16.58 -16.03 -1.05
N VAL A 187 16.15 -15.31 -0.02
CA VAL A 187 16.47 -15.65 1.37
C VAL A 187 15.70 -16.92 1.73
N THR A 188 16.42 -17.95 2.14
CA THR A 188 15.85 -19.28 2.42
C THR A 188 15.89 -19.64 3.90
N GLU A 189 16.73 -18.99 4.71
CA GLU A 189 16.84 -19.23 6.14
C GLU A 189 17.38 -18.00 6.86
N LEU A 190 16.89 -17.77 8.08
CA LEU A 190 17.41 -16.83 9.06
C LEU A 190 17.95 -17.65 10.24
N VAL A 191 19.27 -17.69 10.40
CA VAL A 191 19.92 -18.50 11.44
C VAL A 191 19.87 -17.74 12.76
N VAL A 192 19.02 -18.20 13.68
CA VAL A 192 18.86 -17.61 15.01
C VAL A 192 19.79 -18.32 16.01
N ASP A 193 20.60 -17.54 16.73
CA ASP A 193 21.42 -18.02 17.84
C ASP A 193 21.39 -16.99 18.98
N GLY A 194 21.13 -17.46 20.21
CA GLY A 194 21.09 -16.62 21.40
C GLY A 194 20.02 -15.51 21.39
N GLY A 195 18.94 -15.67 20.59
CA GLY A 195 17.85 -14.68 20.47
C GLY A 195 18.02 -13.69 19.32
N ALA A 196 19.15 -13.70 18.62
CA ALA A 196 19.42 -12.83 17.48
C ALA A 196 19.66 -13.62 16.19
N VAL A 197 19.37 -13.05 15.02
CA VAL A 197 19.77 -13.59 13.73
C VAL A 197 21.25 -13.27 13.51
N THR A 198 22.07 -14.32 13.36
CA THR A 198 23.51 -14.20 13.15
C THR A 198 23.91 -14.32 11.68
N HIS A 199 23.13 -15.07 10.90
CA HIS A 199 23.38 -15.27 9.47
C HIS A 199 22.07 -15.29 8.67
N VAL A 200 22.18 -14.83 7.43
CA VAL A 200 21.14 -14.97 6.40
C VAL A 200 21.65 -15.97 5.37
N VAL A 201 20.85 -17.02 5.07
CA VAL A 201 21.14 -17.93 3.97
C VAL A 201 20.36 -17.48 2.76
N ALA A 202 21.07 -17.20 1.67
CA ALA A 202 20.47 -16.72 0.42
C ALA A 202 20.87 -17.63 -0.75
N ARG A 203 19.91 -17.90 -1.65
CA ARG A 203 20.08 -18.79 -2.80
C ARG A 203 19.86 -18.06 -4.12
N ARG A 204 20.82 -18.21 -5.02
CA ARG A 204 20.72 -17.76 -6.42
C ARG A 204 20.84 -18.97 -7.34
N GLY A 205 19.76 -19.32 -8.02
CA GLY A 205 19.70 -20.56 -8.81
C GLY A 205 19.95 -21.78 -7.94
N VAL A 206 21.09 -22.47 -8.15
CA VAL A 206 21.51 -23.66 -7.36
C VAL A 206 22.55 -23.33 -6.29
N GLU A 207 23.11 -22.13 -6.30
CA GLU A 207 24.16 -21.71 -5.36
C GLU A 207 23.56 -21.08 -4.12
N SER A 208 24.04 -21.53 -2.94
CA SER A 208 23.67 -20.93 -1.65
C SER A 208 24.87 -20.21 -1.04
N SER A 209 24.62 -19.06 -0.46
CA SER A 209 25.58 -18.25 0.27
C SER A 209 25.10 -18.03 1.70
N VAL A 210 26.03 -18.03 2.65
CA VAL A 210 25.77 -17.72 4.05
C VAL A 210 26.41 -16.36 4.34
N ILE A 211 25.64 -15.42 4.85
CA ILE A 211 26.04 -14.03 5.06
C ILE A 211 25.92 -13.73 6.55
N ALA A 212 27.02 -13.39 7.20
CA ALA A 212 26.97 -12.92 8.58
C ALA A 212 26.32 -11.52 8.65
N VAL A 213 25.43 -11.28 9.61
CA VAL A 213 24.66 -10.03 9.70
C VAL A 213 24.58 -9.52 11.14
N ASP A 214 24.60 -8.18 11.32
CA ASP A 214 24.31 -7.58 12.62
C ASP A 214 22.81 -7.25 12.75
N HIS A 215 22.16 -6.83 11.65
CA HIS A 215 20.74 -6.48 11.62
C HIS A 215 20.06 -7.01 10.36
N VAL A 216 18.81 -7.45 10.49
CA VAL A 216 17.94 -7.83 9.37
C VAL A 216 16.74 -6.90 9.34
N ILE A 217 16.36 -6.42 8.16
CA ILE A 217 15.14 -5.65 7.92
C ILE A 217 14.23 -6.47 7.01
N ALA A 218 13.16 -7.00 7.57
CA ALA A 218 12.16 -7.80 6.86
C ALA A 218 11.14 -6.88 6.19
N ALA A 219 11.36 -6.53 4.91
CA ALA A 219 10.53 -5.65 4.09
C ALA A 219 9.96 -6.38 2.87
N ALA A 220 9.56 -7.64 3.06
CA ALA A 220 9.20 -8.58 2.00
C ALA A 220 7.72 -8.53 1.58
N GLY A 221 6.95 -7.51 1.97
CA GLY A 221 5.53 -7.36 1.61
C GLY A 221 4.71 -8.62 1.94
N PRO A 222 3.95 -9.21 1.00
CA PRO A 222 3.14 -10.41 1.26
C PRO A 222 3.92 -11.64 1.70
N TRP A 223 5.25 -11.65 1.53
CA TRP A 223 6.13 -12.72 1.99
C TRP A 223 6.68 -12.51 3.40
N VAL A 224 6.34 -11.42 4.10
CA VAL A 224 6.71 -11.23 5.51
C VAL A 224 6.30 -12.42 6.38
N PRO A 225 5.12 -13.07 6.21
CA PRO A 225 4.78 -14.28 6.93
C PRO A 225 5.77 -15.43 6.75
N LYS A 226 6.46 -15.52 5.61
CA LYS A 226 7.51 -16.55 5.41
C LYS A 226 8.77 -16.25 6.22
N LEU A 227 9.15 -14.99 6.37
CA LEU A 227 10.25 -14.60 7.25
C LEU A 227 9.86 -14.79 8.73
N TRP A 228 8.59 -14.56 9.07
CA TRP A 228 8.02 -14.84 10.38
C TRP A 228 8.16 -16.31 10.77
N GLU A 229 7.87 -17.23 9.83
CA GLU A 229 8.09 -18.67 10.00
C GLU A 229 9.57 -19.01 10.22
N MET A 230 10.50 -18.39 9.47
CA MET A 230 11.94 -18.62 9.62
C MET A 230 12.47 -18.19 10.99
N LEU A 231 11.78 -17.26 11.67
CA LEU A 231 12.09 -16.79 13.02
C LEU A 231 11.42 -17.63 14.13
N ASP A 232 10.66 -18.67 13.77
CA ASP A 232 9.86 -19.50 14.69
C ASP A 232 8.90 -18.66 15.58
N LEU A 233 8.34 -17.59 15.01
CA LEU A 233 7.39 -16.69 15.69
C LEU A 233 5.97 -17.27 15.66
N PRO A 234 5.07 -16.89 16.62
CA PRO A 234 3.77 -17.53 16.78
C PRO A 234 2.84 -17.38 15.58
N ASP A 235 2.08 -18.45 15.27
CA ASP A 235 1.04 -18.46 14.24
C ASP A 235 -0.22 -17.66 14.61
N THR A 236 -0.40 -17.46 15.92
CA THR A 236 -1.56 -16.78 16.49
C THR A 236 -1.10 -15.62 17.37
N THR A 237 -1.96 -14.63 17.47
CA THR A 237 -1.76 -13.42 18.27
C THR A 237 -2.91 -13.27 19.24
N ASP A 238 -2.60 -12.98 20.51
CA ASP A 238 -3.60 -12.63 21.51
C ASP A 238 -3.92 -11.14 21.43
N ILE A 239 -5.18 -10.83 21.17
CA ILE A 239 -5.72 -9.48 21.08
C ILE A 239 -6.63 -9.21 22.25
N VAL A 240 -6.37 -8.12 22.99
CA VAL A 240 -7.26 -7.62 24.03
C VAL A 240 -8.24 -6.61 23.44
N SER A 241 -9.52 -6.91 23.47
CA SER A 241 -10.60 -6.03 23.03
C SER A 241 -11.77 -6.09 24.00
N GLY A 242 -12.30 -4.94 24.40
CA GLY A 242 -13.41 -4.86 25.36
C GLY A 242 -13.13 -5.55 26.71
N GLY A 243 -11.85 -5.66 27.11
CA GLY A 243 -11.43 -6.35 28.34
C GLY A 243 -11.39 -7.89 28.23
N THR A 244 -11.57 -8.43 27.01
CA THR A 244 -11.50 -9.86 26.71
C THR A 244 -10.30 -10.13 25.81
N THR A 245 -9.60 -11.24 26.05
CA THR A 245 -8.52 -11.71 25.19
C THR A 245 -9.08 -12.68 24.14
N HIS A 246 -8.75 -12.43 22.89
CA HIS A 246 -9.10 -13.27 21.75
C HIS A 246 -7.83 -13.75 21.05
N THR A 247 -7.68 -15.05 20.87
CA THR A 247 -6.58 -15.62 20.08
C THR A 247 -7.00 -15.72 18.62
N VAL A 248 -6.28 -15.05 17.73
CA VAL A 248 -6.58 -14.99 16.29
C VAL A 248 -5.34 -15.36 15.47
N PRO A 249 -5.48 -15.76 14.20
CA PRO A 249 -4.32 -15.92 13.32
C PRO A 249 -3.50 -14.63 13.24
N THR A 250 -2.16 -14.74 13.30
CA THR A 250 -1.26 -13.57 13.19
C THR A 250 -1.34 -12.93 11.80
N TRP A 251 -1.63 -13.72 10.79
CA TRP A 251 -1.72 -13.25 9.40
C TRP A 251 -3.06 -13.65 8.78
N LYS A 252 -3.57 -12.75 7.93
CA LYS A 252 -4.68 -13.02 7.02
C LYS A 252 -4.33 -12.45 5.65
N PHE A 253 -4.97 -12.96 4.61
CA PHE A 253 -4.72 -12.49 3.25
C PHE A 253 -6.00 -11.96 2.62
N TRP A 254 -5.83 -10.90 1.82
CA TRP A 254 -6.89 -10.34 0.99
C TRP A 254 -6.40 -10.26 -0.45
N ALA A 255 -7.29 -10.55 -1.37
CA ALA A 255 -7.07 -10.33 -2.79
C ALA A 255 -7.59 -8.95 -3.20
N LEU A 256 -6.73 -8.19 -3.88
CA LEU A 256 -6.98 -6.83 -4.32
C LEU A 256 -7.21 -6.85 -5.82
N GLN A 257 -8.28 -6.22 -6.28
CA GLN A 257 -8.70 -6.25 -7.66
C GLN A 257 -8.52 -4.86 -8.29
N GLU A 258 -7.81 -4.80 -9.41
CA GLU A 258 -7.59 -3.58 -10.18
C GLU A 258 -7.84 -3.86 -11.66
N GLY A 259 -8.31 -2.86 -12.38
CA GLY A 259 -8.57 -2.96 -13.81
C GLY A 259 -8.28 -1.66 -14.54
N THR A 260 -8.30 -1.76 -15.86
CA THR A 260 -8.06 -0.62 -16.75
C THR A 260 -9.14 -0.59 -17.82
N LEU A 261 -9.75 0.57 -17.99
CA LEU A 261 -10.58 0.87 -19.14
C LEU A 261 -9.67 1.40 -20.26
N ASP A 262 -9.63 0.74 -21.41
CA ASP A 262 -8.76 1.05 -22.55
C ASP A 262 -9.28 2.25 -23.34
N VAL A 263 -9.18 3.43 -22.76
CA VAL A 263 -9.47 4.74 -23.36
C VAL A 263 -8.21 5.60 -23.35
N ASP A 264 -8.19 6.69 -24.09
CA ASP A 264 -7.13 7.70 -23.91
C ASP A 264 -7.17 8.22 -22.47
N PRO A 265 -6.03 8.30 -21.74
CA PRO A 265 -6.02 8.82 -20.35
C PRO A 265 -6.57 10.23 -20.23
N GLY A 266 -6.41 11.05 -21.27
CA GLY A 266 -7.00 12.39 -21.38
C GLY A 266 -8.53 12.40 -21.36
N TYR A 267 -9.16 11.24 -21.54
CA TYR A 267 -10.60 11.08 -21.41
C TYR A 267 -11.15 11.39 -20.01
N LEU A 268 -10.30 11.28 -18.98
CA LEU A 268 -10.67 11.57 -17.59
C LEU A 268 -10.24 12.98 -17.12
N MET A 269 -9.76 13.87 -18.00
CA MET A 269 -9.42 15.24 -17.58
C MET A 269 -10.62 15.96 -16.96
N ASN A 270 -10.33 16.88 -16.04
CA ASN A 270 -11.36 17.72 -15.42
C ASN A 270 -11.92 18.78 -16.41
N ASN A 271 -12.89 19.57 -15.97
CA ASN A 271 -13.52 20.60 -16.81
C ASN A 271 -12.54 21.66 -17.36
N ALA A 272 -11.39 21.87 -16.70
CA ALA A 272 -10.34 22.80 -17.15
C ALA A 272 -9.35 22.15 -18.12
N GLY A 273 -9.41 20.83 -18.33
CA GLY A 273 -8.45 20.08 -19.12
C GLY A 273 -7.20 19.67 -18.35
N ASP A 274 -7.21 19.81 -17.02
CA ASP A 274 -6.10 19.42 -16.14
C ASP A 274 -6.27 17.99 -15.63
N MET A 275 -5.18 17.39 -15.14
CA MET A 275 -5.22 16.12 -14.41
C MET A 275 -6.14 16.26 -13.19
N PRO A 276 -7.12 15.36 -13.03
CA PRO A 276 -8.02 15.40 -11.90
C PRO A 276 -7.35 14.83 -10.64
N PRO A 277 -7.89 15.13 -9.44
CA PRO A 277 -7.64 14.34 -8.26
C PRO A 277 -8.00 12.87 -8.49
N VAL A 278 -7.40 11.96 -7.70
CA VAL A 278 -7.89 10.58 -7.65
C VAL A 278 -9.34 10.59 -7.17
N VAL A 279 -10.21 9.87 -7.86
CA VAL A 279 -11.63 9.76 -7.50
C VAL A 279 -11.87 8.45 -6.79
N HIS A 280 -12.37 8.51 -5.56
CA HIS A 280 -12.84 7.36 -4.79
C HIS A 280 -14.31 7.59 -4.44
N VAL A 281 -15.15 6.62 -4.77
CA VAL A 281 -16.59 6.71 -4.55
C VAL A 281 -17.03 5.47 -3.77
N ASP A 282 -17.60 5.71 -2.60
CA ASP A 282 -18.38 4.73 -1.84
C ASP A 282 -19.84 5.19 -1.90
N ALA A 283 -20.69 4.46 -2.58
CA ALA A 283 -22.10 4.80 -2.79
C ALA A 283 -23.03 3.74 -2.23
N ASP A 284 -24.23 4.16 -1.84
CA ASP A 284 -25.37 3.28 -1.53
C ASP A 284 -26.41 3.45 -2.62
N ALA A 285 -26.28 2.68 -3.69
CA ALA A 285 -27.12 2.75 -4.88
C ALA A 285 -27.09 1.42 -5.64
N THR A 286 -28.19 1.11 -6.33
CA THR A 286 -28.26 -0.03 -7.22
C THR A 286 -27.41 0.19 -8.46
N LEU A 287 -26.49 -0.75 -8.76
CA LEU A 287 -25.75 -0.79 -10.02
C LEU A 287 -26.41 -1.78 -10.96
N CYS A 288 -26.58 -1.34 -12.21
CA CYS A 288 -27.06 -2.18 -13.29
C CYS A 288 -26.06 -2.25 -14.44
N ASP A 289 -26.05 -3.35 -15.18
CA ASP A 289 -25.36 -3.44 -16.46
C ASP A 289 -26.08 -2.63 -17.57
N GLU A 290 -25.53 -2.66 -18.78
CA GLU A 290 -26.06 -1.94 -19.95
C GLU A 290 -27.44 -2.48 -20.39
N ASP A 291 -27.79 -3.71 -20.04
CA ASP A 291 -29.08 -4.37 -20.32
C ASP A 291 -30.10 -4.12 -19.21
N GLY A 292 -29.71 -3.44 -18.12
CA GLY A 292 -30.56 -3.13 -16.97
C GLY A 292 -30.65 -4.26 -15.93
N ASN A 293 -29.81 -5.29 -16.01
CA ASN A 293 -29.75 -6.30 -14.97
C ASN A 293 -29.01 -5.76 -13.74
N VAL A 294 -29.56 -6.03 -12.55
CA VAL A 294 -28.94 -5.62 -11.29
C VAL A 294 -27.68 -6.43 -11.04
N LEU A 295 -26.54 -5.73 -10.90
CA LEU A 295 -25.24 -6.30 -10.53
C LEU A 295 -24.99 -6.20 -9.03
N VAL A 296 -25.28 -5.04 -8.43
CA VAL A 296 -25.17 -4.78 -6.99
C VAL A 296 -26.41 -4.02 -6.55
N ASP A 297 -27.01 -4.45 -5.44
CA ASP A 297 -28.11 -3.75 -4.79
C ASP A 297 -27.67 -3.29 -3.41
N GLY A 298 -27.38 -1.98 -3.26
CA GLY A 298 -26.88 -1.36 -2.04
C GLY A 298 -25.46 -0.82 -2.15
N LYS A 299 -24.62 -1.06 -1.13
CA LYS A 299 -23.30 -0.41 -0.97
C LYS A 299 -22.23 -1.03 -1.86
N TRP A 300 -21.46 -0.14 -2.51
CA TRP A 300 -20.29 -0.49 -3.29
C TRP A 300 -19.26 0.63 -3.24
N GLY A 301 -18.00 0.30 -3.59
CA GLY A 301 -16.91 1.26 -3.60
C GLY A 301 -15.94 1.02 -4.75
N ILE A 302 -15.55 2.09 -5.44
CA ILE A 302 -14.52 2.08 -6.48
C ILE A 302 -13.57 3.26 -6.32
N TYR A 303 -12.38 3.12 -6.88
CA TYR A 303 -11.50 4.28 -7.12
C TYR A 303 -10.99 4.23 -8.56
N TYR A 304 -10.66 5.40 -9.11
CA TYR A 304 -10.12 5.51 -10.46
C TYR A 304 -9.32 6.79 -10.68
N LYS A 305 -8.41 6.74 -11.63
CA LYS A 305 -7.55 7.83 -12.08
C LYS A 305 -7.12 7.63 -13.53
N PRO A 306 -6.65 8.68 -14.22
CA PRO A 306 -5.99 8.48 -15.51
C PRO A 306 -4.65 7.76 -15.33
N ASP A 307 -4.26 6.95 -16.32
CA ASP A 307 -2.96 6.30 -16.37
C ASP A 307 -2.26 6.61 -17.69
N PHE A 308 -1.28 7.51 -17.66
CA PHE A 308 -0.54 7.94 -18.84
C PHE A 308 0.61 7.00 -19.21
N ASN A 309 1.00 6.09 -18.33
CA ASN A 309 2.11 5.18 -18.56
C ASN A 309 1.67 3.88 -19.25
N PHE A 310 0.62 3.24 -18.74
CA PHE A 310 0.04 2.05 -19.36
C PHE A 310 -1.09 2.38 -20.33
N GLY A 311 -1.60 3.60 -20.28
CA GLY A 311 -2.75 4.08 -21.03
C GLY A 311 -4.07 3.66 -20.41
N GLY A 312 -5.10 4.54 -20.48
CA GLY A 312 -6.44 4.26 -19.99
C GLY A 312 -6.83 4.99 -18.73
N VAL A 313 -7.94 4.53 -18.15
CA VAL A 313 -8.40 4.87 -16.81
C VAL A 313 -8.23 3.62 -15.95
N GLN A 314 -7.41 3.72 -14.92
CA GLN A 314 -7.09 2.63 -14.01
C GLN A 314 -7.78 2.83 -12.67
N GLY A 315 -8.21 1.74 -12.04
CA GLY A 315 -8.78 1.78 -10.71
C GLY A 315 -9.09 0.40 -10.16
N GLY A 316 -9.74 0.36 -9.01
CA GLY A 316 -10.05 -0.87 -8.32
C GLY A 316 -11.48 -0.89 -7.78
N TYR A 317 -11.86 -2.07 -7.34
CA TYR A 317 -13.13 -2.40 -6.70
C TYR A 317 -12.86 -3.17 -5.41
N MET A 318 -13.90 -3.46 -4.66
CA MET A 318 -13.86 -4.13 -3.36
C MET A 318 -12.93 -5.35 -3.35
N PRO A 319 -11.94 -5.39 -2.44
CA PRO A 319 -11.13 -6.58 -2.21
C PRO A 319 -11.96 -7.67 -1.51
N TYR A 320 -11.47 -8.90 -1.53
CA TYR A 320 -12.10 -10.01 -0.84
C TYR A 320 -11.10 -10.82 -0.01
N PRO A 321 -11.54 -11.42 1.14
CA PRO A 321 -10.67 -12.25 1.94
C PRO A 321 -10.32 -13.55 1.22
N VAL A 322 -9.09 -14.02 1.41
CA VAL A 322 -8.69 -15.36 0.97
C VAL A 322 -9.03 -16.33 2.11
N GLU A 323 -10.08 -17.13 1.91
CA GLU A 323 -10.67 -18.04 2.91
C GLU A 323 -9.82 -19.32 3.08
N LYS A 324 -8.54 -19.15 3.50
CA LYS A 324 -7.60 -20.24 3.77
C LYS A 324 -6.75 -19.94 4.99
N PRO A 325 -6.25 -20.97 5.70
CA PRO A 325 -5.17 -20.77 6.66
C PRO A 325 -3.99 -20.04 5.98
N TRP A 326 -3.42 -19.04 6.64
CA TRP A 326 -2.44 -18.17 6.01
C TRP A 326 -1.20 -18.91 5.46
N ARG A 327 -0.83 -20.07 6.05
CA ARG A 327 0.27 -20.92 5.58
C ARG A 327 0.00 -21.59 4.23
N ASP A 328 -1.28 -21.79 3.90
CA ASP A 328 -1.75 -22.50 2.71
C ASP A 328 -2.03 -21.55 1.54
N VAL A 329 -1.90 -20.22 1.73
CA VAL A 329 -2.14 -19.25 0.68
C VAL A 329 -0.98 -19.25 -0.31
N ALA A 330 -1.28 -19.48 -1.58
CA ALA A 330 -0.31 -19.44 -2.65
C ALA A 330 -0.03 -17.99 -3.07
N ILE A 331 1.16 -17.50 -2.75
CA ILE A 331 1.58 -16.15 -3.11
C ILE A 331 2.41 -16.16 -4.39
N ASP A 332 3.08 -17.25 -4.70
CA ASP A 332 3.92 -17.43 -5.88
C ASP A 332 3.24 -18.38 -6.90
N PRO A 333 3.26 -18.02 -8.20
CA PRO A 333 3.71 -16.77 -8.79
C PRO A 333 2.84 -15.58 -8.35
N TYR A 334 3.43 -14.40 -8.18
CA TYR A 334 2.70 -13.24 -7.67
C TYR A 334 1.80 -12.58 -8.72
N GLY A 335 0.70 -11.95 -8.26
CA GLY A 335 -0.26 -11.23 -9.09
C GLY A 335 -1.30 -12.15 -9.74
N PRO A 336 -1.79 -11.81 -10.95
CA PRO A 336 -2.87 -12.55 -11.63
C PRO A 336 -2.57 -14.03 -11.88
N ALA A 337 -1.31 -14.43 -11.88
CA ALA A 337 -0.90 -15.81 -12.04
C ALA A 337 -0.95 -16.65 -10.74
N SER A 338 -1.20 -16.03 -9.59
CA SER A 338 -1.35 -16.75 -8.32
C SER A 338 -2.63 -17.61 -8.34
N PRO A 339 -2.57 -18.89 -7.90
CA PRO A 339 -3.75 -19.74 -7.82
C PRO A 339 -4.85 -19.22 -6.90
N ASP A 340 -4.49 -18.39 -5.92
CA ASP A 340 -5.42 -17.83 -4.93
C ASP A 340 -5.88 -16.41 -5.26
N PHE A 341 -5.37 -15.83 -6.36
CA PHE A 341 -5.84 -14.56 -6.89
C PHE A 341 -6.79 -14.81 -8.05
N VAL A 342 -8.07 -14.91 -7.75
CA VAL A 342 -9.11 -15.09 -8.76
C VAL A 342 -9.92 -13.82 -8.87
N VAL A 343 -9.73 -13.06 -9.95
CA VAL A 343 -10.62 -11.95 -10.30
C VAL A 343 -11.79 -12.53 -11.07
N GLY A 344 -13.00 -12.41 -10.50
CA GLY A 344 -14.21 -12.89 -11.14
C GLY A 344 -14.61 -12.07 -12.36
N GLU A 345 -15.46 -12.63 -13.21
CA GLU A 345 -16.11 -11.88 -14.31
C GLU A 345 -16.92 -10.70 -13.75
N ASP A 346 -17.43 -10.83 -12.55
CA ASP A 346 -18.18 -9.80 -11.82
C ASP A 346 -17.39 -8.50 -11.66
N PHE A 347 -16.06 -8.56 -11.44
CA PHE A 347 -15.24 -7.37 -11.30
C PHE A 347 -15.38 -6.43 -12.52
N ARG A 348 -15.28 -6.96 -13.74
CA ARG A 348 -15.36 -6.16 -14.97
C ARG A 348 -16.73 -5.49 -15.12
N ALA A 349 -17.77 -6.26 -14.90
CA ALA A 349 -19.15 -5.78 -15.02
C ALA A 349 -19.44 -4.70 -13.97
N VAL A 350 -19.13 -4.97 -12.71
CA VAL A 350 -19.40 -4.05 -11.59
C VAL A 350 -18.57 -2.77 -11.70
N TRP A 351 -17.25 -2.88 -11.97
CA TRP A 351 -16.39 -1.68 -12.05
C TRP A 351 -16.78 -0.79 -13.24
N ALA A 352 -17.09 -1.36 -14.41
CA ALA A 352 -17.58 -0.61 -15.57
C ALA A 352 -18.93 0.06 -15.31
N ALA A 353 -19.87 -0.66 -14.68
CA ALA A 353 -21.17 -0.11 -14.28
C ALA A 353 -21.01 1.02 -13.27
N ALA A 354 -20.10 0.89 -12.29
CA ALA A 354 -19.82 1.91 -11.30
C ALA A 354 -19.18 3.17 -11.92
N LEU A 355 -18.22 3.02 -12.85
CA LEU A 355 -17.70 4.15 -13.63
C LEU A 355 -18.82 4.88 -14.38
N SER A 356 -19.68 4.12 -15.07
CA SER A 356 -20.84 4.68 -15.79
C SER A 356 -21.84 5.35 -14.85
N HIS A 357 -22.05 4.80 -13.65
CA HIS A 357 -22.89 5.43 -12.63
C HIS A 357 -22.32 6.77 -12.16
N CYS A 358 -20.99 6.86 -12.01
CA CYS A 358 -20.33 8.10 -11.58
C CYS A 358 -20.32 9.18 -12.67
N GLN A 359 -19.97 8.83 -13.91
CA GLN A 359 -19.78 9.79 -14.98
C GLN A 359 -20.34 9.27 -16.30
N SER A 360 -21.17 10.10 -16.98
CA SER A 360 -21.84 9.68 -18.21
C SER A 360 -20.89 9.39 -19.37
N ARG A 361 -19.65 9.92 -19.35
CA ARG A 361 -18.62 9.62 -20.36
C ARG A 361 -18.26 8.14 -20.44
N PHE A 362 -18.48 7.37 -19.39
CA PHE A 362 -18.18 5.93 -19.34
C PHE A 362 -19.35 5.04 -19.78
N GLU A 363 -20.52 5.63 -20.08
CA GLU A 363 -21.68 4.86 -20.54
C GLU A 363 -21.39 4.14 -21.86
N GLY A 364 -21.75 2.85 -21.93
CA GLY A 364 -21.50 2.01 -23.09
C GLY A 364 -20.04 1.61 -23.30
N LYS A 365 -19.16 1.77 -22.30
CA LYS A 365 -17.72 1.54 -22.42
C LYS A 365 -17.23 0.21 -21.81
N ALA A 366 -18.10 -0.60 -21.21
CA ALA A 366 -17.72 -1.87 -20.58
C ALA A 366 -16.89 -2.78 -21.50
N HIS A 367 -17.20 -2.78 -22.81
CA HIS A 367 -16.48 -3.55 -23.82
C HIS A 367 -15.02 -3.12 -24.02
N LEU A 368 -14.61 -1.95 -23.50
CA LEU A 368 -13.23 -1.44 -23.58
C LEU A 368 -12.35 -1.94 -22.41
N MET A 369 -12.87 -2.77 -21.51
CA MET A 369 -12.04 -3.47 -20.53
C MET A 369 -11.44 -4.74 -21.17
N SER A 370 -10.50 -4.55 -22.10
CA SER A 370 -9.93 -5.64 -22.87
C SER A 370 -8.77 -6.36 -22.16
N ARG A 371 -8.09 -5.65 -21.22
CA ARG A 371 -6.97 -6.21 -20.45
C ARG A 371 -7.47 -7.13 -19.34
N GLU A 372 -6.67 -8.14 -19.04
CA GLU A 372 -6.91 -8.93 -17.84
C GLU A 372 -6.79 -8.03 -16.60
N PRO A 373 -7.72 -8.17 -15.62
CA PRO A 373 -7.60 -7.47 -14.36
C PRO A 373 -6.25 -7.74 -13.69
N SER A 374 -5.72 -6.73 -13.05
CA SER A 374 -4.50 -6.83 -12.26
C SER A 374 -4.83 -6.86 -10.76
N GLY A 375 -3.82 -6.70 -9.93
CA GLY A 375 -3.90 -6.75 -8.49
C GLY A 375 -3.06 -7.89 -7.95
N GLY A 376 -3.26 -8.23 -6.70
CA GLY A 376 -2.49 -9.25 -6.04
C GLY A 376 -3.00 -9.54 -4.64
N ILE A 377 -2.30 -10.46 -3.98
CA ILE A 377 -2.64 -10.88 -2.62
C ILE A 377 -1.79 -10.07 -1.64
N GLY A 378 -2.44 -9.42 -0.68
CA GLY A 378 -1.80 -8.70 0.43
C GLY A 378 -1.82 -9.51 1.71
N ALA A 379 -0.71 -9.51 2.46
CA ALA A 379 -0.66 -10.04 3.82
C ALA A 379 -1.05 -8.94 4.81
N PHE A 380 -1.99 -9.25 5.67
CA PHE A 380 -2.53 -8.32 6.68
C PHE A 380 -2.31 -8.86 8.08
N THR A 381 -2.06 -7.96 8.99
CA THR A 381 -2.04 -8.19 10.43
C THR A 381 -3.46 -8.40 10.98
N PRO A 382 -3.63 -8.83 12.22
CA PRO A 382 -4.95 -9.13 12.77
C PRO A 382 -5.95 -7.97 12.70
N ASP A 383 -5.53 -6.75 13.03
CA ASP A 383 -6.36 -5.54 12.98
C ASP A 383 -6.32 -4.80 11.64
N SER A 384 -5.65 -5.36 10.63
CA SER A 384 -5.48 -4.78 9.29
C SER A 384 -4.64 -3.50 9.22
N PHE A 385 -3.93 -3.14 10.30
CA PHE A 385 -3.01 -2.00 10.34
C PHE A 385 -1.56 -2.44 10.44
N PRO A 386 -0.61 -1.59 10.01
CA PRO A 386 0.80 -1.97 9.98
C PRO A 386 1.36 -2.41 11.34
N VAL A 387 2.41 -3.25 11.28
CA VAL A 387 3.33 -3.52 12.39
C VAL A 387 4.72 -3.10 11.97
N PHE A 388 5.31 -2.20 12.75
CA PHE A 388 6.69 -1.75 12.66
C PHE A 388 7.35 -2.02 14.01
N ASP A 389 8.09 -3.13 14.11
CA ASP A 389 8.66 -3.55 15.40
C ASP A 389 9.89 -4.43 15.23
N THR A 390 10.66 -4.58 16.30
CA THR A 390 11.84 -5.45 16.35
C THR A 390 11.51 -6.77 17.01
N PHE A 391 11.87 -7.86 16.34
CA PHE A 391 11.76 -9.22 16.83
C PHE A 391 13.15 -9.89 16.83
N CYS A 392 13.33 -10.91 17.66
CA CYS A 392 14.62 -11.60 17.76
C CYS A 392 15.78 -10.61 17.85
N ASP A 393 15.78 -9.74 18.86
CA ASP A 393 16.79 -8.73 19.21
C ASP A 393 17.26 -7.80 18.07
N ASN A 394 17.38 -8.30 16.81
CA ASN A 394 17.98 -7.59 15.69
C ASN A 394 17.22 -7.70 14.37
N VAL A 395 15.97 -8.20 14.35
CA VAL A 395 15.15 -8.25 13.14
C VAL A 395 14.07 -7.20 13.18
N TYR A 396 14.20 -6.16 12.37
CA TYR A 396 13.14 -5.16 12.21
C TYR A 396 12.13 -5.62 11.17
N VAL A 397 10.87 -5.78 11.55
CA VAL A 397 9.78 -6.23 10.66
C VAL A 397 8.96 -5.02 10.22
N ILE A 398 8.79 -4.89 8.89
CA ILE A 398 7.90 -3.94 8.24
C ILE A 398 6.75 -4.74 7.63
N ALA A 399 5.67 -4.89 8.38
CA ALA A 399 4.43 -5.52 7.93
C ALA A 399 3.40 -4.42 7.67
N ASP A 400 3.19 -4.07 6.41
CA ASP A 400 2.45 -2.88 6.01
C ASP A 400 0.94 -3.06 5.89
N SER A 401 0.43 -4.28 6.02
CA SER A 401 -0.99 -4.60 5.84
C SER A 401 -1.57 -4.02 4.54
N ASN A 402 -0.79 -4.09 3.46
CA ASN A 402 -1.14 -3.60 2.12
C ASN A 402 -1.34 -2.07 2.00
N HIS A 403 -0.88 -1.29 2.96
CA HIS A 403 -0.83 0.17 2.85
C HIS A 403 0.46 0.66 2.17
N GLY A 404 1.38 -0.25 1.85
CA GLY A 404 2.79 -0.06 1.57
C GLY A 404 3.13 1.03 0.56
N PHE A 405 2.55 1.01 -0.65
CA PHE A 405 2.98 1.90 -1.72
C PHE A 405 2.94 3.38 -1.29
N LYS A 406 1.85 3.81 -0.68
CA LYS A 406 1.67 5.20 -0.24
C LYS A 406 2.56 5.60 0.95
N MET A 407 3.08 4.62 1.72
CA MET A 407 3.88 4.83 2.93
C MET A 407 5.40 4.90 2.67
N VAL A 408 5.83 5.49 1.57
CA VAL A 408 7.26 5.64 1.23
C VAL A 408 8.07 6.28 2.36
N GLY A 409 7.47 7.19 3.14
CA GLY A 409 8.10 7.89 4.26
C GLY A 409 8.42 7.00 5.46
N VAL A 410 7.81 5.81 5.59
CA VAL A 410 8.12 4.86 6.68
C VAL A 410 9.60 4.47 6.67
N GLY A 411 10.21 4.33 5.50
CA GLY A 411 11.63 4.00 5.41
C GLY A 411 12.55 5.03 6.09
N ALA A 412 12.18 6.31 6.08
CA ALA A 412 12.93 7.35 6.77
C ALA A 412 12.83 7.24 8.31
N LEU A 413 11.66 6.87 8.81
CA LEU A 413 11.44 6.66 10.24
C LEU A 413 12.15 5.40 10.74
N VAL A 414 12.00 4.30 10.02
CA VAL A 414 12.68 3.02 10.33
C VAL A 414 14.20 3.20 10.31
N ALA A 415 14.74 3.91 9.33
CA ALA A 415 16.18 4.20 9.26
C ALA A 415 16.69 4.91 10.51
N LYS A 416 15.94 5.86 11.05
CA LYS A 416 16.30 6.57 12.30
C LYS A 416 16.24 5.62 13.51
N GLU A 417 15.24 4.75 13.60
CA GLU A 417 15.16 3.75 14.69
C GLU A 417 16.33 2.77 14.66
N LEU A 418 16.73 2.31 13.47
CA LEU A 418 17.89 1.42 13.30
C LEU A 418 19.22 2.03 13.76
N VAL A 419 19.30 3.35 13.86
CA VAL A 419 20.47 4.06 14.39
C VAL A 419 20.24 4.65 15.79
N GLY A 420 19.16 4.23 16.46
CA GLY A 420 18.89 4.49 17.89
C GLY A 420 17.98 5.68 18.20
N ASP A 421 17.32 6.30 17.22
CA ASP A 421 16.39 7.41 17.43
C ASP A 421 14.93 6.92 17.40
N VAL A 422 14.32 6.80 18.55
CA VAL A 422 12.90 6.42 18.68
C VAL A 422 11.99 7.37 17.86
N GLN A 423 11.08 6.79 17.09
CA GLN A 423 10.15 7.53 16.22
C GLN A 423 8.72 7.44 16.74
N GLY A 424 8.19 8.56 17.29
CA GLY A 424 6.83 8.61 17.86
C GLY A 424 5.73 8.22 16.88
N LEU A 425 5.89 8.50 15.58
CA LEU A 425 4.93 8.11 14.54
C LEU A 425 4.82 6.59 14.34
N LEU A 426 5.83 5.80 14.75
CA LEU A 426 5.81 4.34 14.64
C LEU A 426 5.29 3.66 15.93
N GLU A 427 5.24 4.37 17.07
CA GLU A 427 4.81 3.81 18.35
C GLU A 427 3.38 3.22 18.33
N PRO A 428 2.37 3.84 17.69
CA PRO A 428 1.03 3.24 17.61
C PRO A 428 0.97 1.92 16.84
N PHE A 429 2.01 1.60 16.09
CA PHE A 429 2.09 0.41 15.22
C PHE A 429 2.94 -0.70 15.80
N ARG A 430 3.33 -0.62 17.10
CA ARG A 430 4.05 -1.71 17.77
C ARG A 430 3.16 -2.94 17.93
N TYR A 431 3.77 -4.11 17.83
CA TYR A 431 3.07 -5.39 17.99
C TYR A 431 2.42 -5.53 19.38
N SER A 432 3.04 -4.92 20.40
CA SER A 432 2.52 -4.89 21.77
C SER A 432 1.14 -4.25 21.90
N ARG A 433 0.65 -3.46 20.90
CA ARG A 433 -0.71 -2.89 20.93
C ARG A 433 -1.80 -3.94 21.09
N TYR A 434 -1.58 -5.14 20.56
CA TYR A 434 -2.55 -6.24 20.67
C TYR A 434 -2.76 -6.68 22.10
N SER A 435 -1.70 -7.01 22.84
CA SER A 435 -1.76 -7.44 24.22
C SER A 435 -2.14 -6.32 25.19
N LEU A 436 -1.88 -5.07 24.82
CA LEU A 436 -2.23 -3.88 25.62
C LEU A 436 -3.66 -3.37 25.34
N GLY A 437 -4.38 -3.96 24.37
CA GLY A 437 -5.71 -3.49 23.99
C GLY A 437 -5.72 -2.07 23.39
N LYS A 438 -4.61 -1.65 22.75
CA LYS A 438 -4.46 -0.35 22.09
C LYS A 438 -4.66 -0.47 20.58
N LEU A 439 -5.78 -1.10 20.19
CA LEU A 439 -6.13 -1.25 18.78
C LEU A 439 -6.49 0.09 18.15
N HIS A 440 -6.33 0.18 16.85
CA HIS A 440 -6.79 1.35 16.11
C HIS A 440 -8.32 1.41 16.09
N PRO A 441 -8.93 2.63 16.10
CA PRO A 441 -10.38 2.75 15.98
C PRO A 441 -10.89 2.26 14.62
N GLU A 442 -12.08 1.68 14.63
CA GLU A 442 -12.76 1.22 13.42
C GLU A 442 -13.71 2.31 12.90
N SER A 443 -13.81 2.44 11.57
CA SER A 443 -14.75 3.31 10.87
C SER A 443 -16.04 2.56 10.51
N ASN A 444 -17.03 3.28 9.97
CA ASN A 444 -18.22 2.70 9.36
C ASN A 444 -17.97 2.22 7.90
N SER A 445 -16.75 2.28 7.42
CA SER A 445 -16.37 1.73 6.13
C SER A 445 -16.50 0.20 6.12
N PRO A 446 -16.95 -0.39 5.01
CA PRO A 446 -16.96 -1.84 4.87
C PRO A 446 -15.53 -2.45 4.80
N TYR A 447 -14.51 -1.60 4.71
CA TYR A 447 -13.10 -2.02 4.65
C TYR A 447 -12.43 -1.88 6.01
N PRO A 448 -11.79 -2.94 6.52
CA PRO A 448 -11.21 -2.93 7.86
C PRO A 448 -9.98 -2.00 8.01
N TRP A 449 -9.50 -1.44 6.92
CA TRP A 449 -8.34 -0.53 6.88
C TRP A 449 -8.68 0.92 6.50
N SER A 450 -9.94 1.29 6.44
CA SER A 450 -10.38 2.67 6.08
C SER A 450 -10.81 3.45 7.29
#